data_d5e0d9d2fc2581ac0199208366dec4b2
#
_entry.id   d5e0d9d2fc2581ac0199208366dec4b2
#
_cell.length_a   1.000
_cell.length_b   1.000
_cell.length_c   1.000
_cell.angle_alpha   90.00
_cell.angle_beta   90.00
_cell.angle_gamma   90.00
#
_symmetry.space_group_name_H-M   'P 1'
#
loop_
_entity.id
_entity.type
_entity.pdbx_description
1 polymer ?
#
loop_
_entity_poly.entity_id
_entity_poly.type
_entity_poly.pdbx_seq_one_letter_code
_entity_poly.pdbx_strand_id
1 'polypeptide(L)'
;YTLSLHDALPIWANNMETKSIMIVGVGGQGTLLASRILGAALISNGFDVKVSEVHGMSQRGGSVVTYVKYGSKVNSPIVNEGEADLILAFEQLEAARWLQYLKKDGTLIINTQKIDPMSVIIGNSIYPDGVLDAINKAGAKTTNLDALSLAVSAGSAKAVNVVLIGVMASHMDLNRDVWINAIKNTVPEKFLEMNLKAFDLGYNYNK
;
A
#
# COMPACT_ATOMS: atom_id res chain seq x y z
N TYR A 1 -43.47 4.61 5.16
CA TYR A 1 -42.36 4.06 4.42
C TYR A 1 -41.11 4.89 4.76
N THR A 2 -40.33 4.41 5.72
CA THR A 2 -39.01 4.96 6.05
C THR A 2 -38.00 4.28 5.13
N LEU A 3 -37.48 5.00 4.10
CA LEU A 3 -36.34 4.57 3.34
C LEU A 3 -35.15 4.45 4.30
N SER A 4 -34.58 3.26 4.40
CA SER A 4 -33.37 3.01 5.18
C SER A 4 -32.20 3.71 4.49
N LEU A 5 -31.32 4.34 5.26
CA LEU A 5 -30.05 4.92 4.77
C LEU A 5 -29.17 3.90 4.02
N HIS A 6 -29.46 2.59 4.13
CA HIS A 6 -28.82 1.51 3.37
C HIS A 6 -29.24 1.47 1.91
N ASP A 7 -30.38 2.09 1.54
CA ASP A 7 -30.87 2.10 0.15
C ASP A 7 -30.26 3.23 -0.70
N ALA A 8 -29.41 4.07 -0.10
CA ALA A 8 -28.74 5.20 -0.76
C ALA A 8 -27.31 4.91 -1.21
N LEU A 9 -26.86 3.64 -1.18
CA LEU A 9 -25.56 3.30 -1.77
C LEU A 9 -25.60 3.50 -3.28
N PRO A 10 -24.57 4.13 -3.87
CA PRO A 10 -24.52 4.32 -5.32
C PRO A 10 -24.66 2.98 -6.04
N ILE A 11 -25.51 2.92 -7.06
CA ILE A 11 -25.83 1.68 -7.81
C ILE A 11 -24.58 0.97 -8.35
N TRP A 12 -23.49 1.70 -8.61
CA TRP A 12 -22.21 1.15 -9.05
C TRP A 12 -21.47 0.33 -7.96
N ALA A 13 -21.72 0.59 -6.68
CA ALA A 13 -21.12 -0.18 -5.59
C ALA A 13 -21.72 -1.59 -5.45
N ASN A 14 -22.91 -1.83 -5.99
CA ASN A 14 -23.64 -3.08 -5.82
C ASN A 14 -23.14 -4.26 -6.68
N ASN A 15 -22.24 -4.02 -7.68
CA ASN A 15 -21.74 -5.06 -8.59
C ASN A 15 -20.21 -5.01 -8.79
N MET A 16 -19.46 -4.34 -7.91
CA MET A 16 -18.02 -4.29 -8.06
C MET A 16 -17.38 -5.62 -7.66
N GLU A 17 -16.57 -6.16 -8.56
CA GLU A 17 -15.73 -7.32 -8.29
C GLU A 17 -14.77 -7.03 -7.13
N THR A 18 -14.54 -8.04 -6.28
CA THR A 18 -13.59 -7.91 -5.16
C THR A 18 -12.18 -7.65 -5.68
N LYS A 19 -11.55 -6.59 -5.20
CA LYS A 19 -10.15 -6.25 -5.45
C LYS A 19 -9.28 -6.57 -4.26
N SER A 20 -8.05 -6.96 -4.53
CA SER A 20 -7.07 -7.39 -3.54
C SER A 20 -5.82 -6.53 -3.60
N ILE A 21 -5.45 -5.92 -2.48
CA ILE A 21 -4.22 -5.13 -2.34
C ILE A 21 -3.36 -5.77 -1.25
N MET A 22 -2.07 -5.85 -1.48
CA MET A 22 -1.10 -6.20 -0.46
C MET A 22 -0.17 -5.03 -0.18
N ILE A 23 0.04 -4.74 1.10
CA ILE A 23 1.06 -3.78 1.55
C ILE A 23 2.15 -4.61 2.23
N VAL A 24 3.35 -4.59 1.68
CA VAL A 24 4.46 -5.42 2.14
C VAL A 24 5.67 -4.56 2.49
N GLY A 25 6.41 -4.97 3.50
CA GLY A 25 7.57 -4.20 3.93
C GLY A 25 8.26 -4.79 5.14
N VAL A 26 9.10 -3.99 5.76
CA VAL A 26 9.84 -4.32 6.97
C VAL A 26 9.22 -3.60 8.17
N GLY A 27 9.14 -4.27 9.30
CA GLY A 27 8.56 -3.71 10.52
C GLY A 27 9.23 -2.39 10.92
N GLY A 28 8.43 -1.36 11.16
CA GLY A 28 8.86 0.01 11.46
C GLY A 28 8.74 1.00 10.30
N GLN A 29 8.40 0.58 9.08
CA GLN A 29 8.25 1.47 7.92
C GLN A 29 6.89 2.20 7.86
N GLY A 30 5.96 1.92 8.78
CA GLY A 30 4.65 2.60 8.82
C GLY A 30 3.58 2.01 7.90
N THR A 31 3.68 0.72 7.57
CA THR A 31 2.68 -0.04 6.80
C THR A 31 1.30 0.02 7.44
N LEU A 32 1.21 0.00 8.78
CA LEU A 32 -0.04 0.13 9.52
C LEU A 32 -0.75 1.47 9.27
N LEU A 33 -0.03 2.58 9.20
CA LEU A 33 -0.64 3.88 8.88
C LEU A 33 -1.14 3.88 7.42
N ALA A 34 -0.35 3.32 6.50
CA ALA A 34 -0.75 3.19 5.11
C ALA A 34 -2.04 2.37 4.96
N SER A 35 -2.15 1.22 5.63
CA SER A 35 -3.36 0.39 5.59
C SER A 35 -4.58 1.09 6.19
N ARG A 36 -4.40 1.90 7.24
CA ARG A 36 -5.48 2.69 7.84
C ARG A 36 -5.98 3.79 6.89
N ILE A 37 -5.08 4.51 6.22
CA ILE A 37 -5.46 5.53 5.23
C ILE A 37 -6.21 4.87 4.07
N LEU A 38 -5.69 3.76 3.53
CA LEU A 38 -6.34 3.00 2.47
C LEU A 38 -7.74 2.52 2.89
N GLY A 39 -7.84 1.90 4.07
CA GLY A 39 -9.12 1.42 4.59
C GLY A 39 -10.13 2.55 4.79
N ALA A 40 -9.71 3.70 5.34
CA ALA A 40 -10.57 4.87 5.52
C ALA A 40 -11.06 5.42 4.17
N ALA A 41 -10.19 5.51 3.16
CA ALA A 41 -10.56 5.95 1.82
C ALA A 41 -11.58 5.02 1.16
N LEU A 42 -11.38 3.70 1.27
CA LEU A 42 -12.27 2.70 0.69
C LEU A 42 -13.64 2.69 1.39
N ILE A 43 -13.67 2.69 2.73
CA ILE A 43 -14.90 2.69 3.53
C ILE A 43 -15.71 3.96 3.26
N SER A 44 -15.07 5.13 3.23
CA SER A 44 -15.76 6.40 2.95
C SER A 44 -16.36 6.46 1.53
N ASN A 45 -15.86 5.62 0.63
CA ASN A 45 -16.37 5.49 -0.73
C ASN A 45 -17.42 4.36 -0.88
N GLY A 46 -17.88 3.77 0.23
CA GLY A 46 -18.99 2.83 0.28
C GLY A 46 -18.61 1.36 0.06
N PHE A 47 -17.33 0.99 0.06
CA PHE A 47 -16.91 -0.40 -0.09
C PHE A 47 -17.00 -1.18 1.23
N ASP A 48 -17.34 -2.47 1.13
CA ASP A 48 -17.03 -3.44 2.18
C ASP A 48 -15.54 -3.76 2.14
N VAL A 49 -14.84 -3.56 3.27
CA VAL A 49 -13.39 -3.67 3.38
C VAL A 49 -13.03 -4.66 4.47
N LYS A 50 -12.13 -5.58 4.15
CA LYS A 50 -11.53 -6.48 5.13
C LYS A 50 -10.01 -6.30 5.10
N VAL A 51 -9.44 -6.15 6.29
CA VAL A 51 -8.00 -5.97 6.47
C VAL A 51 -7.48 -7.04 7.42
N SER A 52 -6.33 -7.61 7.10
CA SER A 52 -5.58 -8.48 7.99
C SER A 52 -4.11 -8.12 7.93
N GLU A 53 -3.51 -7.87 9.09
CA GLU A 53 -2.08 -7.59 9.21
C GLU A 53 -1.38 -8.80 9.83
N VAL A 54 -0.32 -9.26 9.17
CA VAL A 54 0.52 -10.36 9.64
C VAL A 54 1.93 -9.83 9.83
N HIS A 55 2.43 -9.96 11.03
CA HIS A 55 3.81 -9.62 11.37
C HIS A 55 4.42 -10.73 12.21
N GLY A 56 5.71 -10.97 12.03
CA GLY A 56 6.46 -11.91 12.85
C GLY A 56 6.63 -11.42 14.28
N MET A 57 7.21 -12.25 15.15
CA MET A 57 7.52 -11.89 16.54
C MET A 57 8.48 -10.68 16.63
N SER A 58 9.31 -10.46 15.62
CA SER A 58 10.14 -9.26 15.49
C SER A 58 9.32 -8.13 14.88
N GLN A 59 8.78 -7.25 15.72
CA GLN A 59 8.04 -6.05 15.25
C GLN A 59 8.93 -4.99 14.62
N ARG A 60 10.25 -5.15 14.64
CA ARG A 60 11.22 -4.28 13.97
C ARG A 60 12.20 -5.14 13.18
N GLY A 61 12.38 -4.79 11.90
CA GLY A 61 13.30 -5.48 11.00
C GLY A 61 12.82 -6.83 10.45
N GLY A 62 11.62 -7.31 10.85
CA GLY A 62 10.98 -8.51 10.28
C GLY A 62 10.05 -8.17 9.11
N SER A 63 9.82 -9.13 8.21
CA SER A 63 8.84 -9.00 7.12
C SER A 63 7.43 -8.77 7.68
N VAL A 64 6.72 -7.82 7.12
CA VAL A 64 5.32 -7.48 7.47
C VAL A 64 4.49 -7.50 6.20
N VAL A 65 3.33 -8.13 6.27
CA VAL A 65 2.35 -8.10 5.19
C VAL A 65 0.98 -7.72 5.70
N THR A 66 0.33 -6.81 5.00
CA THR A 66 -1.06 -6.43 5.23
C THR A 66 -1.87 -6.77 3.99
N TYR A 67 -2.89 -7.59 4.18
CA TYR A 67 -3.89 -7.92 3.16
C TYR A 67 -5.05 -6.95 3.26
N VAL A 68 -5.48 -6.39 2.15
CA VAL A 68 -6.66 -5.53 2.05
C VAL A 68 -7.52 -6.03 0.90
N LYS A 69 -8.73 -6.51 1.19
CA LYS A 69 -9.73 -6.81 0.17
C LYS A 69 -10.89 -5.84 0.28
N TYR A 70 -11.39 -5.38 -0.87
CA TYR A 70 -12.52 -4.47 -0.92
C TYR A 70 -13.41 -4.74 -2.15
N GLY A 71 -14.67 -4.41 -2.04
CA GLY A 71 -15.67 -4.63 -3.08
C GLY A 71 -17.08 -4.39 -2.58
N SER A 72 -18.09 -4.85 -3.31
CA SER A 72 -19.50 -4.76 -2.86
C SER A 72 -19.75 -5.60 -1.60
N LYS A 73 -19.11 -6.77 -1.50
CA LYS A 73 -19.16 -7.67 -0.36
C LYS A 73 -17.90 -8.51 -0.30
N VAL A 74 -17.25 -8.53 0.86
CA VAL A 74 -16.00 -9.24 1.10
C VAL A 74 -16.14 -10.16 2.31
N ASN A 75 -15.90 -11.45 2.15
CA ASN A 75 -16.07 -12.44 3.22
C ASN A 75 -14.75 -12.76 3.97
N SER A 76 -13.59 -12.51 3.36
CA SER A 76 -12.28 -12.82 3.93
C SER A 76 -11.23 -11.82 3.45
N PRO A 77 -10.28 -11.39 4.29
CA PRO A 77 -9.17 -10.54 3.88
C PRO A 77 -8.04 -11.29 3.16
N ILE A 78 -8.01 -12.62 3.23
CA ILE A 78 -6.88 -13.41 2.73
C ILE A 78 -6.75 -13.27 1.22
N VAL A 79 -5.52 -13.00 0.78
CA VAL A 79 -5.11 -12.95 -0.63
C VAL A 79 -4.27 -14.19 -0.90
N ASN A 80 -4.62 -14.97 -1.92
CA ASN A 80 -3.85 -16.14 -2.35
C ASN A 80 -2.83 -15.75 -3.42
N GLU A 81 -1.94 -16.69 -3.76
CA GLU A 81 -0.98 -16.49 -4.85
C GLU A 81 -1.69 -16.17 -6.17
N GLY A 82 -1.19 -15.18 -6.89
CA GLY A 82 -1.77 -14.71 -8.14
C GLY A 82 -3.07 -13.91 -8.03
N GLU A 83 -3.50 -13.51 -6.82
CA GLU A 83 -4.78 -12.78 -6.61
C GLU A 83 -4.61 -11.28 -6.34
N ALA A 84 -3.41 -10.78 -6.02
CA ALA A 84 -3.22 -9.36 -5.72
C ALA A 84 -3.32 -8.51 -7.00
N ASP A 85 -4.32 -7.65 -7.07
CA ASP A 85 -4.45 -6.65 -8.15
C ASP A 85 -3.35 -5.58 -8.05
N LEU A 86 -2.92 -5.27 -6.81
CA LEU A 86 -1.85 -4.32 -6.54
C LEU A 86 -1.03 -4.78 -5.33
N ILE A 87 0.30 -4.67 -5.45
CA ILE A 87 1.23 -4.81 -4.32
C ILE A 87 1.95 -3.48 -4.12
N LEU A 88 1.88 -2.93 -2.90
CA LEU A 88 2.62 -1.76 -2.46
C LEU A 88 3.79 -2.21 -1.58
N ALA A 89 4.99 -2.21 -2.13
CA ALA A 89 6.18 -2.67 -1.45
C ALA A 89 7.03 -1.50 -0.92
N PHE A 90 7.25 -1.50 0.38
CA PHE A 90 8.02 -0.48 1.09
C PHE A 90 9.53 -0.70 1.01
N GLU A 91 9.93 -1.89 0.52
CA GLU A 91 11.32 -2.33 0.42
C GLU A 91 11.47 -3.31 -0.74
N GLN A 92 12.57 -3.26 -1.48
CA GLN A 92 12.69 -4.00 -2.74
C GLN A 92 12.82 -5.53 -2.57
N LEU A 93 13.46 -6.02 -1.51
CA LEU A 93 13.54 -7.46 -1.24
C LEU A 93 12.17 -8.03 -0.85
N GLU A 94 11.38 -7.25 -0.11
CA GLU A 94 10.00 -7.63 0.20
C GLU A 94 9.12 -7.62 -1.06
N ALA A 95 9.35 -6.70 -2.01
CA ALA A 95 8.69 -6.75 -3.31
C ALA A 95 8.95 -8.08 -4.04
N ALA A 96 10.20 -8.53 -4.07
CA ALA A 96 10.57 -9.80 -4.70
C ALA A 96 9.96 -11.01 -3.96
N ARG A 97 9.98 -10.97 -2.61
CA ARG A 97 9.44 -12.04 -1.76
C ARG A 97 7.95 -12.30 -2.00
N TRP A 98 7.18 -11.24 -2.19
CA TRP A 98 5.73 -11.29 -2.35
C TRP A 98 5.25 -11.24 -3.80
N LEU A 99 6.19 -11.23 -4.78
CA LEU A 99 5.86 -11.13 -6.20
C LEU A 99 4.91 -12.24 -6.69
N GLN A 100 5.03 -13.45 -6.17
CA GLN A 100 4.17 -14.59 -6.53
C GLN A 100 2.68 -14.37 -6.22
N TYR A 101 2.35 -13.42 -5.35
CA TYR A 101 0.96 -13.05 -5.05
C TYR A 101 0.37 -12.09 -6.06
N LEU A 102 1.22 -11.42 -6.88
CA LEU A 102 0.75 -10.48 -7.87
C LEU A 102 -0.01 -11.20 -8.97
N LYS A 103 -1.18 -10.70 -9.30
CA LYS A 103 -1.98 -11.16 -10.44
C LYS A 103 -1.22 -10.89 -11.74
N LYS A 104 -1.44 -11.72 -12.76
CA LYS A 104 -1.00 -11.39 -14.11
C LYS A 104 -1.55 -10.03 -14.49
N ASP A 105 -0.90 -9.12 -15.01
CA ASP A 105 -1.32 -7.74 -15.30
C ASP A 105 -1.58 -6.85 -14.06
N GLY A 106 -1.30 -7.35 -12.85
CA GLY A 106 -1.36 -6.57 -11.61
C GLY A 106 -0.28 -5.49 -11.56
N THR A 107 -0.45 -4.52 -10.68
CA THR A 107 0.49 -3.41 -10.49
C THR A 107 1.37 -3.63 -9.27
N LEU A 108 2.69 -3.49 -9.42
CA LEU A 108 3.66 -3.55 -8.34
C LEU A 108 4.34 -2.18 -8.17
N ILE A 109 4.10 -1.54 -7.02
CA ILE A 109 4.73 -0.27 -6.66
C ILE A 109 5.84 -0.57 -5.66
N ILE A 110 7.08 -0.12 -5.96
CA ILE A 110 8.26 -0.48 -5.18
C ILE A 110 9.00 0.79 -4.73
N ASN A 111 9.11 0.95 -3.41
CA ASN A 111 10.12 1.83 -2.85
C ASN A 111 11.49 1.19 -3.01
N THR A 112 12.42 1.89 -3.65
CA THR A 112 13.77 1.37 -3.97
C THR A 112 14.71 1.28 -2.75
N GLN A 113 14.21 1.56 -1.55
CA GLN A 113 14.95 1.42 -0.31
C GLN A 113 15.41 -0.04 -0.11
N LYS A 114 16.63 -0.20 0.43
CA LYS A 114 17.19 -1.47 0.89
C LYS A 114 17.27 -1.45 2.42
N ILE A 115 16.77 -2.50 3.04
CA ILE A 115 16.89 -2.73 4.48
C ILE A 115 17.42 -4.14 4.68
N ASP A 116 18.60 -4.25 5.26
CA ASP A 116 19.23 -5.55 5.52
C ASP A 116 18.39 -6.40 6.48
N PRO A 117 17.95 -7.60 6.07
CA PRO A 117 17.32 -8.53 7.00
C PRO A 117 18.26 -8.96 8.10
N MET A 118 17.74 -9.47 9.21
CA MET A 118 18.55 -9.91 10.35
C MET A 118 19.64 -10.92 9.93
N SER A 119 19.35 -11.83 9.01
CA SER A 119 20.32 -12.79 8.48
C SER A 119 21.53 -12.15 7.79
N VAL A 120 21.34 -10.98 7.14
CA VAL A 120 22.43 -10.19 6.56
C VAL A 120 23.19 -9.46 7.65
N ILE A 121 22.50 -8.82 8.58
CA ILE A 121 23.10 -8.05 9.68
C ILE A 121 24.05 -8.92 10.52
N ILE A 122 23.66 -10.18 10.81
CA ILE A 122 24.49 -11.13 11.57
C ILE A 122 25.51 -11.90 10.72
N GLY A 123 25.60 -11.59 9.40
CA GLY A 123 26.59 -12.18 8.50
C GLY A 123 26.26 -13.59 7.98
N ASN A 124 25.03 -14.10 8.19
CA ASN A 124 24.63 -15.44 7.73
C ASN A 124 24.17 -15.45 6.26
N SER A 125 23.94 -14.31 5.65
CA SER A 125 23.58 -14.16 4.24
C SER A 125 24.06 -12.82 3.70
N ILE A 126 23.93 -12.63 2.40
CA ILE A 126 24.26 -11.38 1.70
C ILE A 126 22.95 -10.85 1.12
N TYR A 127 22.75 -9.52 1.17
CA TYR A 127 21.62 -8.90 0.50
C TYR A 127 21.78 -9.12 -1.01
N PRO A 128 20.77 -9.68 -1.72
CA PRO A 128 20.91 -10.02 -3.13
C PRO A 128 21.06 -8.76 -4.00
N ASP A 129 21.97 -8.81 -4.97
CA ASP A 129 22.09 -7.79 -5.99
C ASP A 129 21.05 -7.97 -7.10
N GLY A 130 20.71 -6.89 -7.81
CA GLY A 130 19.86 -6.94 -9.00
C GLY A 130 18.41 -7.34 -8.72
N VAL A 131 17.87 -7.10 -7.50
CA VAL A 131 16.50 -7.45 -7.13
C VAL A 131 15.48 -6.84 -8.08
N LEU A 132 15.60 -5.55 -8.40
CA LEU A 132 14.67 -4.85 -9.31
C LEU A 132 14.75 -5.41 -10.74
N ASP A 133 15.97 -5.75 -11.19
CA ASP A 133 16.17 -6.37 -12.52
C ASP A 133 15.53 -7.75 -12.58
N ALA A 134 15.63 -8.54 -11.52
CA ALA A 134 14.97 -9.84 -11.43
C ALA A 134 13.45 -9.73 -11.49
N ILE A 135 12.87 -8.75 -10.78
CA ILE A 135 11.42 -8.48 -10.80
C ILE A 135 10.98 -8.07 -12.22
N ASN A 136 11.72 -7.18 -12.87
CA ASN A 136 11.43 -6.74 -14.25
C ASN A 136 11.52 -7.89 -15.25
N LYS A 137 12.53 -8.77 -15.12
CA LYS A 137 12.67 -9.98 -15.96
C LYS A 137 11.54 -10.97 -15.76
N ALA A 138 10.92 -11.01 -14.59
CA ALA A 138 9.72 -11.80 -14.33
C ALA A 138 8.46 -11.24 -15.02
N GLY A 139 8.54 -10.08 -15.69
CA GLY A 139 7.46 -9.49 -16.47
C GLY A 139 6.42 -8.72 -15.64
N ALA A 140 6.73 -8.36 -14.39
CA ALA A 140 5.82 -7.58 -13.56
C ALA A 140 5.72 -6.13 -14.06
N LYS A 141 4.50 -5.56 -14.06
CA LYS A 141 4.27 -4.14 -14.32
C LYS A 141 4.64 -3.35 -13.07
N THR A 142 5.79 -2.67 -13.12
CA THR A 142 6.38 -2.00 -11.95
C THR A 142 6.35 -0.49 -12.04
N THR A 143 6.19 0.16 -10.87
CA THR A 143 6.47 1.58 -10.64
C THR A 143 7.53 1.65 -9.52
N ASN A 144 8.76 2.01 -9.87
CA ASN A 144 9.88 2.09 -8.92
C ASN A 144 10.14 3.55 -8.56
N LEU A 145 10.29 3.86 -7.26
CA LEU A 145 10.55 5.22 -6.81
C LEU A 145 11.42 5.26 -5.55
N ASP A 146 12.19 6.33 -5.42
CA ASP A 146 12.84 6.71 -4.16
C ASP A 146 11.85 7.54 -3.30
N ALA A 147 11.00 6.84 -2.57
CA ALA A 147 10.01 7.48 -1.72
C ALA A 147 10.64 8.23 -0.53
N LEU A 148 11.87 7.87 -0.13
CA LEU A 148 12.58 8.55 0.95
C LEU A 148 12.97 9.97 0.55
N SER A 149 13.56 10.15 -0.62
CA SER A 149 13.92 11.48 -1.14
C SER A 149 12.69 12.37 -1.29
N LEU A 150 11.57 11.84 -1.77
CA LEU A 150 10.30 12.57 -1.86
C LEU A 150 9.77 12.95 -0.47
N ALA A 151 9.80 12.03 0.49
CA ALA A 151 9.35 12.28 1.86
C ALA A 151 10.19 13.36 2.55
N VAL A 152 11.52 13.34 2.38
CA VAL A 152 12.43 14.37 2.89
C VAL A 152 12.10 15.73 2.27
N SER A 153 11.83 15.81 0.97
CA SER A 153 11.43 17.05 0.30
C SER A 153 10.05 17.57 0.76
N ALA A 154 9.19 16.68 1.25
CA ALA A 154 7.92 17.07 1.90
C ALA A 154 8.13 17.63 3.31
N GLY A 155 9.27 17.34 3.95
CA GLY A 155 9.65 17.84 5.28
C GLY A 155 9.98 16.76 6.32
N SER A 156 9.82 15.45 6.01
CA SER A 156 10.19 14.40 6.96
C SER A 156 10.34 13.03 6.30
N ALA A 157 11.45 12.35 6.59
CA ALA A 157 11.65 10.94 6.21
C ALA A 157 10.54 10.00 6.72
N LYS A 158 9.80 10.39 7.77
CA LYS A 158 8.69 9.58 8.31
C LYS A 158 7.46 9.56 7.40
N ALA A 159 7.37 10.43 6.38
CA ALA A 159 6.25 10.50 5.46
C ALA A 159 6.38 9.55 4.23
N VAL A 160 7.39 8.67 4.18
CA VAL A 160 7.57 7.67 3.12
C VAL A 160 6.30 6.88 2.85
N ASN A 161 5.61 6.46 3.90
CA ASN A 161 4.36 5.71 3.79
C ASN A 161 3.25 6.51 3.08
N VAL A 162 3.17 7.81 3.31
CA VAL A 162 2.15 8.68 2.67
C VAL A 162 2.53 9.01 1.23
N VAL A 163 3.82 9.15 0.91
CA VAL A 163 4.29 9.23 -0.48
C VAL A 163 3.85 7.97 -1.25
N LEU A 164 4.10 6.78 -0.69
CA LEU A 164 3.73 5.50 -1.32
C LEU A 164 2.20 5.37 -1.50
N ILE A 165 1.40 5.82 -0.51
CA ILE A 165 -0.06 5.91 -0.65
C ILE A 165 -0.45 6.86 -1.79
N GLY A 166 0.26 7.97 -1.98
CA GLY A 166 0.03 8.88 -3.10
C GLY A 166 0.22 8.20 -4.46
N VAL A 167 1.33 7.46 -4.62
CA VAL A 167 1.58 6.68 -5.84
C VAL A 167 0.51 5.62 -6.03
N MET A 168 0.14 4.87 -5.00
CA MET A 168 -0.93 3.87 -5.07
C MET A 168 -2.25 4.51 -5.48
N ALA A 169 -2.61 5.65 -4.90
CA ALA A 169 -3.83 6.38 -5.21
C ALA A 169 -3.93 6.78 -6.68
N SER A 170 -2.81 7.10 -7.33
CA SER A 170 -2.78 7.43 -8.77
C SER A 170 -3.06 6.22 -9.68
N HIS A 171 -2.95 5.00 -9.15
CA HIS A 171 -3.28 3.74 -9.85
C HIS A 171 -4.68 3.21 -9.51
N MET A 172 -5.42 3.90 -8.63
CA MET A 172 -6.76 3.49 -8.22
C MET A 172 -7.82 4.47 -8.76
N ASP A 173 -8.98 3.91 -9.12
CA ASP A 173 -10.12 4.70 -9.61
C ASP A 173 -10.94 5.28 -8.44
N LEU A 174 -10.28 6.15 -7.64
CA LEU A 174 -10.90 6.90 -6.55
C LEU A 174 -10.56 8.38 -6.68
N ASN A 175 -11.56 9.24 -6.42
CA ASN A 175 -11.33 10.68 -6.44
C ASN A 175 -10.23 11.07 -5.44
N ARG A 176 -9.33 11.97 -5.85
CA ARG A 176 -8.25 12.47 -4.98
C ARG A 176 -8.75 13.00 -3.64
N ASP A 177 -9.92 13.65 -3.61
CA ASP A 177 -10.48 14.24 -2.39
C ASP A 177 -10.84 13.17 -1.34
N VAL A 178 -11.18 11.95 -1.74
CA VAL A 178 -11.41 10.81 -0.85
C VAL A 178 -10.14 10.51 -0.05
N TRP A 179 -8.99 10.49 -0.73
CA TRP A 179 -7.69 10.27 -0.10
C TRP A 179 -7.28 11.40 0.83
N ILE A 180 -7.48 12.65 0.40
CA ILE A 180 -7.20 13.83 1.23
C ILE A 180 -8.02 13.77 2.53
N ASN A 181 -9.30 13.43 2.45
CA ASN A 181 -10.16 13.28 3.63
C ASN A 181 -9.73 12.11 4.52
N ALA A 182 -9.33 10.98 3.93
CA ALA A 182 -8.80 9.84 4.68
C ALA A 182 -7.52 10.21 5.45
N ILE A 183 -6.60 10.96 4.83
CA ILE A 183 -5.38 11.45 5.47
C ILE A 183 -5.74 12.40 6.62
N LYS A 184 -6.63 13.38 6.40
CA LYS A 184 -7.08 14.32 7.44
C LYS A 184 -7.64 13.63 8.67
N ASN A 185 -8.38 12.54 8.48
CA ASN A 185 -9.01 11.78 9.55
C ASN A 185 -8.07 10.78 10.26
N THR A 186 -6.92 10.47 9.65
CA THR A 186 -6.02 9.43 10.16
C THR A 186 -4.73 9.98 10.76
N VAL A 187 -4.24 11.09 10.22
CA VAL A 187 -2.96 11.70 10.62
C VAL A 187 -3.22 12.79 11.67
N PRO A 188 -2.41 12.87 12.76
CA PRO A 188 -2.52 13.95 13.72
C PRO A 188 -2.35 15.32 13.07
N GLU A 189 -3.16 16.31 13.50
CA GLU A 189 -3.25 17.65 12.92
C GLU A 189 -1.88 18.34 12.75
N LYS A 190 -1.00 18.22 13.74
CA LYS A 190 0.37 18.80 13.72
C LYS A 190 1.26 18.29 12.57
N PHE A 191 0.90 17.17 11.94
CA PHE A 191 1.65 16.58 10.82
C PHE A 191 0.86 16.63 9.51
N LEU A 192 -0.35 17.20 9.52
CA LEU A 192 -1.27 17.13 8.38
C LEU A 192 -0.69 17.78 7.12
N GLU A 193 -0.22 19.02 7.21
CA GLU A 193 0.30 19.76 6.06
C GLU A 193 1.45 19.02 5.37
N MET A 194 2.42 18.54 6.15
CA MET A 194 3.54 17.76 5.66
C MET A 194 3.07 16.45 4.96
N ASN A 195 2.09 15.75 5.54
CA ASN A 195 1.59 14.51 4.95
C ASN A 195 0.75 14.77 3.69
N LEU A 196 0.02 15.86 3.60
CA LEU A 196 -0.67 16.25 2.37
C LEU A 196 0.34 16.56 1.24
N LYS A 197 1.42 17.27 1.56
CA LYS A 197 2.52 17.51 0.61
C LYS A 197 3.18 16.22 0.16
N ALA A 198 3.44 15.29 1.09
CA ALA A 198 4.00 13.97 0.79
C ALA A 198 3.08 13.14 -0.13
N PHE A 199 1.78 13.16 0.15
CA PHE A 199 0.77 12.52 -0.70
C PHE A 199 0.79 13.10 -2.11
N ASP A 200 0.82 14.41 -2.27
CA ASP A 200 0.81 15.08 -3.57
C ASP A 200 2.06 14.77 -4.40
N LEU A 201 3.23 14.70 -3.76
CA LEU A 201 4.47 14.29 -4.44
C LEU A 201 4.35 12.84 -4.97
N GLY A 202 3.77 11.94 -4.21
CA GLY A 202 3.51 10.58 -4.65
C GLY A 202 2.44 10.51 -5.74
N TYR A 203 1.31 11.17 -5.55
CA TYR A 203 0.17 11.16 -6.48
C TYR A 203 0.50 11.69 -7.88
N ASN A 204 1.45 12.62 -7.96
CA ASN A 204 1.91 13.22 -9.21
C ASN A 204 3.21 12.61 -9.74
N TYR A 205 3.73 11.53 -9.13
CA TYR A 205 5.04 10.96 -9.47
C TYR A 205 5.17 10.51 -10.93
N ASN A 206 4.09 9.99 -11.52
CA ASN A 206 4.07 9.49 -12.90
C ASN A 206 3.29 10.42 -13.86
N LYS A 207 2.98 11.63 -13.44
CA LYS A 207 2.34 12.66 -14.26
C LYS A 207 3.39 13.64 -14.74
#